data_abff1a4eeb7de612e6a6ae3aef170665
#
_entry.id   abff1a4eeb7de612e6a6ae3aef170665
#
_cell.length_a   1.000
_cell.length_b   1.000
_cell.length_c   1.000
_cell.angle_alpha   90.00
_cell.angle_beta   90.00
_cell.angle_gamma   90.00
#
_symmetry.space_group_name_H-M   'P 1'
#
loop_
_entity.id
_entity.type
_entity.pdbx_description
1 polymer ?
#
loop_
_entity_poly.entity_id
_entity_poly.type
_entity_poly.pdbx_seq_one_letter_code
_entity_poly.pdbx_strand_id
1 'polypeptide(L)'
;MDNYIKVYDNVIDEVSCKTLIEKFEDSHEYFQTVHHEDGDESISFEQITLVEHEEWKSVQDGMLEVFQDYIMHYKIDCNIMAKQWPASYGYEAIRMKRYLANDYDRFDPHVDVMNHETARRFLAFFIYVNDVEEGGETEFVNINKPGTYIPYKVQAKRGRLLMFPPTWQYYHAGLKPVSGMKYLLHSYCHYA
;
A
#
# COMPACT_ATOMS: atom_id res chain seq x y z
N MET A 1 -5.42 -9.96 17.78
CA MET A 1 -4.96 -9.17 16.63
C MET A 1 -4.22 -10.10 15.69
N ASP A 2 -4.46 -10.01 14.41
CA ASP A 2 -3.74 -10.82 13.44
C ASP A 2 -2.24 -10.50 13.52
N ASN A 3 -1.42 -11.53 13.67
CA ASN A 3 0.01 -11.36 13.93
C ASN A 3 0.79 -10.84 12.69
N TYR A 4 0.19 -10.91 11.51
CA TYR A 4 0.85 -10.60 10.24
C TYR A 4 0.48 -9.25 9.62
N ILE A 5 -0.40 -8.47 10.25
CA ILE A 5 -0.59 -7.06 9.91
C ILE A 5 0.36 -6.23 10.76
N LYS A 6 1.33 -5.57 10.15
CA LYS A 6 2.32 -4.73 10.83
C LYS A 6 2.27 -3.30 10.32
N VAL A 7 2.42 -2.38 11.26
CA VAL A 7 2.43 -0.94 10.99
C VAL A 7 3.69 -0.35 11.59
N TYR A 8 4.45 0.38 10.79
CA TYR A 8 5.67 1.07 11.19
C TYR A 8 5.53 2.55 10.89
N ASP A 9 5.74 3.41 11.90
CA ASP A 9 5.68 4.86 11.73
C ASP A 9 7.07 5.45 11.41
N ASN A 10 7.09 6.57 10.70
CA ASN A 10 8.29 7.33 10.37
C ASN A 10 9.35 6.55 9.55
N VAL A 11 8.89 5.68 8.62
CA VAL A 11 9.80 4.91 7.76
C VAL A 11 10.47 5.78 6.70
N ILE A 12 9.84 6.88 6.31
CA ILE A 12 10.39 7.98 5.52
C ILE A 12 10.06 9.30 6.22
N ASP A 13 10.97 10.28 6.13
CA ASP A 13 10.84 11.55 6.80
C ASP A 13 9.85 12.51 6.11
N GLU A 14 9.54 13.61 6.78
CA GLU A 14 8.59 14.62 6.29
C GLU A 14 9.07 15.30 5.00
N VAL A 15 10.37 15.56 4.88
CA VAL A 15 10.94 16.23 3.70
C VAL A 15 10.81 15.32 2.49
N SER A 16 11.16 14.05 2.64
CA SER A 16 11.01 13.03 1.60
C SER A 16 9.54 12.87 1.18
N CYS A 17 8.61 12.80 2.13
CA CYS A 17 7.19 12.74 1.83
C CYS A 17 6.72 13.94 1.01
N LYS A 18 7.09 15.15 1.41
CA LYS A 18 6.72 16.39 0.69
C LYS A 18 7.30 16.40 -0.73
N THR A 19 8.58 16.07 -0.88
CA THR A 19 9.25 15.99 -2.19
C THR A 19 8.58 14.96 -3.11
N LEU A 20 8.15 13.82 -2.57
CA LEU A 20 7.43 12.79 -3.33
C LEU A 20 6.10 13.32 -3.87
N ILE A 21 5.32 14.03 -3.06
CA ILE A 21 4.05 14.61 -3.50
C ILE A 21 4.28 15.68 -4.57
N GLU A 22 5.22 16.62 -4.34
CA GLU A 22 5.56 17.66 -5.31
C GLU A 22 5.97 17.03 -6.66
N LYS A 23 6.87 16.04 -6.62
CA LYS A 23 7.30 15.31 -7.81
C LYS A 23 6.15 14.59 -8.52
N PHE A 24 5.22 14.00 -7.76
CA PHE A 24 4.06 13.33 -8.34
C PHE A 24 3.16 14.34 -9.07
N GLU A 25 2.82 15.46 -8.44
CA GLU A 25 1.98 16.50 -9.04
C GLU A 25 2.64 17.16 -10.27
N ASP A 26 3.97 17.30 -10.25
CA ASP A 26 4.73 17.83 -11.40
C ASP A 26 4.83 16.82 -12.56
N SER A 27 4.51 15.55 -12.33
CA SER A 27 4.61 14.46 -13.32
C SER A 27 3.23 14.05 -13.89
N HIS A 28 2.29 14.99 -13.98
CA HIS A 28 0.91 14.72 -14.41
C HIS A 28 0.78 14.09 -15.81
N GLU A 29 1.76 14.26 -16.69
CA GLU A 29 1.82 13.63 -18.01
C GLU A 29 1.97 12.11 -17.95
N TYR A 30 2.41 11.54 -16.80
CA TYR A 30 2.58 10.10 -16.59
C TYR A 30 1.41 9.47 -15.84
N PHE A 31 0.38 10.24 -15.50
CA PHE A 31 -0.76 9.71 -14.77
C PHE A 31 -1.51 8.65 -15.56
N GLN A 32 -1.66 7.52 -14.92
CA GLN A 32 -2.54 6.44 -15.36
C GLN A 32 -3.79 6.48 -14.49
N THR A 33 -4.93 6.82 -15.07
CA THR A 33 -6.22 6.77 -14.38
C THR A 33 -6.69 5.32 -14.35
N VAL A 34 -6.89 4.81 -13.15
CA VAL A 34 -7.55 3.53 -12.90
C VAL A 34 -8.96 3.83 -12.46
N HIS A 35 -9.92 3.45 -13.28
CA HIS A 35 -11.34 3.60 -12.97
C HIS A 35 -12.09 2.37 -13.47
N HIS A 36 -12.75 1.68 -12.57
CA HIS A 36 -13.58 0.54 -12.86
C HIS A 36 -14.76 0.52 -11.90
N GLU A 37 -15.94 0.36 -12.45
CA GLU A 37 -17.18 0.18 -11.69
C GLU A 37 -17.87 -1.08 -12.20
N ASP A 38 -18.26 -1.97 -11.28
CA ASP A 38 -19.07 -3.15 -11.58
C ASP A 38 -20.16 -3.29 -10.49
N GLY A 39 -21.36 -2.86 -10.85
CA GLY A 39 -22.46 -2.75 -9.89
C GLY A 39 -22.17 -1.72 -8.81
N ASP A 40 -22.11 -2.17 -7.54
CA ASP A 40 -21.83 -1.33 -6.38
C ASP A 40 -20.32 -1.24 -6.05
N GLU A 41 -19.46 -2.00 -6.75
CA GLU A 41 -18.02 -2.00 -6.54
C GLU A 41 -17.32 -0.93 -7.37
N SER A 42 -16.37 -0.23 -6.78
CA SER A 42 -15.59 0.83 -7.42
C SER A 42 -14.11 0.73 -7.10
N ILE A 43 -13.31 0.93 -8.13
CA ILE A 43 -11.86 1.16 -8.04
C ILE A 43 -11.59 2.46 -8.79
N SER A 44 -11.18 3.51 -8.07
CA SER A 44 -10.86 4.78 -8.70
C SER A 44 -9.68 5.44 -8.00
N PHE A 45 -8.65 5.76 -8.77
CA PHE A 45 -7.46 6.53 -8.37
C PHE A 45 -6.59 6.85 -9.60
N GLU A 46 -5.64 7.75 -9.41
CA GLU A 46 -4.55 7.98 -10.35
C GLU A 46 -3.24 7.40 -9.85
N GLN A 47 -2.38 6.94 -10.74
CA GLN A 47 -1.08 6.37 -10.38
C GLN A 47 0.02 6.68 -11.41
N ILE A 48 1.27 6.58 -10.92
CA ILE A 48 2.48 6.50 -11.74
C ILE A 48 3.17 5.18 -11.40
N THR A 49 3.54 4.39 -12.41
CA THR A 49 4.41 3.22 -12.26
C THR A 49 5.86 3.66 -12.35
N LEU A 50 6.58 3.70 -11.22
CA LEU A 50 7.87 4.40 -11.13
C LEU A 50 8.92 3.88 -12.10
N VAL A 51 9.01 2.56 -12.29
CA VAL A 51 10.01 1.92 -13.15
C VAL A 51 9.88 2.26 -14.64
N GLU A 52 8.72 2.76 -15.07
CA GLU A 52 8.46 3.14 -16.46
C GLU A 52 9.06 4.50 -16.83
N HIS A 53 9.56 5.27 -15.86
CA HIS A 53 10.04 6.63 -16.03
C HIS A 53 11.43 6.82 -15.42
N GLU A 54 12.42 7.21 -16.23
CA GLU A 54 13.83 7.34 -15.82
C GLU A 54 14.00 8.32 -14.67
N GLU A 55 13.26 9.42 -14.64
CA GLU A 55 13.28 10.44 -13.58
C GLU A 55 12.74 9.94 -12.23
N TRP A 56 12.02 8.82 -12.22
CA TRP A 56 11.52 8.16 -11.01
C TRP A 56 12.43 7.04 -10.50
N LYS A 57 13.48 6.70 -11.26
CA LYS A 57 14.38 5.60 -10.94
C LYS A 57 15.02 5.72 -9.57
N SER A 58 15.51 6.91 -9.20
CA SER A 58 16.12 7.13 -7.88
C SER A 58 15.12 6.94 -6.73
N VAL A 59 13.86 7.30 -6.94
CA VAL A 59 12.78 7.04 -5.97
C VAL A 59 12.48 5.55 -5.89
N GLN A 60 12.39 4.87 -7.03
CA GLN A 60 12.19 3.41 -7.11
C GLN A 60 13.29 2.69 -6.30
N ASP A 61 14.56 3.01 -6.55
CA ASP A 61 15.70 2.35 -5.90
C ASP A 61 15.71 2.63 -4.38
N GLY A 62 15.52 3.88 -3.96
CA GLY A 62 15.45 4.24 -2.54
C GLY A 62 14.28 3.59 -1.80
N MET A 63 13.11 3.46 -2.42
CA MET A 63 11.98 2.77 -1.80
C MET A 63 12.19 1.25 -1.70
N LEU A 64 12.90 0.64 -2.65
CA LEU A 64 13.28 -0.76 -2.54
C LEU A 64 14.22 -1.01 -1.36
N GLU A 65 15.16 -0.10 -1.07
CA GLU A 65 16.02 -0.18 0.12
C GLU A 65 15.16 -0.11 1.39
N VAL A 66 14.22 0.83 1.48
CA VAL A 66 13.27 0.91 2.62
C VAL A 66 12.50 -0.39 2.80
N PHE A 67 11.95 -0.97 1.72
CA PHE A 67 11.20 -2.23 1.81
C PHE A 67 12.09 -3.40 2.26
N GLN A 68 13.35 -3.48 1.79
CA GLN A 68 14.31 -4.51 2.21
C GLN A 68 14.61 -4.42 3.71
N ASP A 69 14.82 -3.23 4.23
CA ASP A 69 15.08 -3.02 5.65
C ASP A 69 13.87 -3.45 6.50
N TYR A 70 12.67 -3.04 6.10
CA TYR A 70 11.46 -3.36 6.86
C TYR A 70 11.00 -4.81 6.72
N ILE A 71 11.41 -5.55 5.68
CA ILE A 71 11.23 -7.02 5.62
C ILE A 71 11.93 -7.70 6.80
N MET A 72 13.13 -7.24 7.19
CA MET A 72 13.84 -7.82 8.34
C MET A 72 13.07 -7.56 9.64
N HIS A 73 12.57 -6.34 9.86
CA HIS A 73 11.72 -6.03 10.99
C HIS A 73 10.44 -6.86 10.99
N TYR A 74 9.76 -6.96 9.85
CA TYR A 74 8.53 -7.74 9.68
C TYR A 74 8.74 -9.23 10.04
N LYS A 75 9.83 -9.84 9.58
CA LYS A 75 10.16 -11.24 9.90
C LYS A 75 10.36 -11.45 11.40
N ILE A 76 11.04 -10.53 12.07
CA ILE A 76 11.26 -10.57 13.53
C ILE A 76 9.93 -10.42 14.26
N ASP A 77 9.15 -9.38 13.93
CA ASP A 77 7.90 -9.05 14.61
C ASP A 77 6.77 -10.06 14.39
N CYS A 78 6.84 -10.79 13.28
CA CYS A 78 5.93 -11.90 12.97
C CYS A 78 6.46 -13.26 13.42
N ASN A 79 7.68 -13.32 14.00
CA ASN A 79 8.36 -14.56 14.39
C ASN A 79 8.50 -15.56 13.22
N ILE A 80 8.86 -15.06 12.02
CA ILE A 80 9.02 -15.87 10.82
C ILE A 80 10.41 -16.49 10.82
N MET A 81 10.46 -17.82 10.86
CA MET A 81 11.71 -18.56 10.83
C MET A 81 12.32 -18.56 9.43
N ALA A 82 13.65 -18.68 9.33
CA ALA A 82 14.38 -18.61 8.07
C ALA A 82 13.84 -19.57 6.98
N LYS A 83 13.39 -20.76 7.36
CA LYS A 83 12.83 -21.77 6.43
C LYS A 83 11.39 -21.48 6.00
N GLN A 84 10.69 -20.53 6.64
CA GLN A 84 9.35 -20.10 6.27
C GLN A 84 9.37 -18.99 5.22
N TRP A 85 10.52 -18.32 5.05
CA TRP A 85 10.68 -17.25 4.07
C TRP A 85 11.17 -17.83 2.73
N PRO A 86 10.70 -17.32 1.58
CA PRO A 86 11.18 -17.78 0.28
C PRO A 86 12.71 -17.63 0.15
N ALA A 87 13.37 -18.63 -0.42
CA ALA A 87 14.81 -18.58 -0.67
C ALA A 87 15.16 -17.54 -1.76
N SER A 88 14.24 -17.32 -2.69
CA SER A 88 14.35 -16.33 -3.77
C SER A 88 13.02 -15.60 -3.92
N TYR A 89 13.07 -14.27 -4.02
CA TYR A 89 11.91 -13.41 -4.23
C TYR A 89 12.32 -12.12 -4.92
N GLY A 90 11.36 -11.48 -5.54
CA GLY A 90 11.50 -10.18 -6.17
C GLY A 90 10.43 -9.21 -5.69
N TYR A 91 10.45 -8.01 -6.27
CA TYR A 91 9.47 -6.96 -6.03
C TYR A 91 8.70 -6.67 -7.32
N GLU A 92 7.40 -6.41 -7.21
CA GLU A 92 6.66 -5.78 -8.30
C GLU A 92 7.07 -4.32 -8.44
N ALA A 93 6.79 -3.73 -9.60
CA ALA A 93 6.99 -2.29 -9.82
C ALA A 93 6.28 -1.47 -8.72
N ILE A 94 6.99 -0.52 -8.15
CA ILE A 94 6.40 0.43 -7.20
C ILE A 94 5.48 1.37 -7.97
N ARG A 95 4.28 1.58 -7.44
CA ARG A 95 3.32 2.55 -7.95
C ARG A 95 3.09 3.61 -6.89
N MET A 96 3.19 4.87 -7.28
CA MET A 96 2.69 5.96 -6.45
C MET A 96 1.27 6.25 -6.89
N LYS A 97 0.35 6.33 -5.92
CA LYS A 97 -1.09 6.49 -6.14
C LYS A 97 -1.60 7.75 -5.45
N ARG A 98 -2.57 8.41 -6.11
CA ARG A 98 -3.34 9.52 -5.55
C ARG A 98 -4.82 9.16 -5.56
N TYR A 99 -5.49 9.37 -4.42
CA TYR A 99 -6.94 9.34 -4.29
C TYR A 99 -7.42 10.74 -3.97
N LEU A 100 -8.30 11.28 -4.77
CA LEU A 100 -8.90 12.60 -4.55
C LEU A 100 -9.96 12.52 -3.44
N ALA A 101 -10.18 13.64 -2.73
CA ALA A 101 -11.29 13.78 -1.78
C ALA A 101 -12.58 14.06 -2.55
N ASN A 102 -13.08 13.05 -3.25
CA ASN A 102 -14.31 13.08 -4.04
C ASN A 102 -15.23 11.92 -3.64
N ASP A 103 -16.35 11.74 -4.33
CA ASP A 103 -17.34 10.72 -3.95
C ASP A 103 -17.01 9.30 -4.44
N TYR A 104 -16.03 9.12 -5.33
CA TYR A 104 -15.75 7.85 -5.99
C TYR A 104 -14.32 7.33 -5.84
N ASP A 105 -13.32 8.16 -5.49
CA ASP A 105 -11.95 7.66 -5.34
C ASP A 105 -11.80 6.80 -4.10
N ARG A 106 -11.76 5.50 -4.33
CA ARG A 106 -11.63 4.44 -3.32
C ARG A 106 -11.17 3.15 -3.98
N PHE A 107 -10.94 2.16 -3.19
CA PHE A 107 -10.77 0.78 -3.63
C PHE A 107 -11.63 -0.11 -2.74
N ASP A 108 -12.76 -0.55 -3.28
CA ASP A 108 -13.72 -1.36 -2.57
C ASP A 108 -13.12 -2.70 -2.07
N PRO A 109 -13.78 -3.40 -1.15
CA PRO A 109 -13.22 -4.58 -0.51
C PRO A 109 -12.75 -5.64 -1.52
N HIS A 110 -11.49 -6.06 -1.42
CA HIS A 110 -10.84 -7.01 -2.33
C HIS A 110 -9.74 -7.80 -1.62
N VAL A 111 -9.18 -8.75 -2.35
CA VAL A 111 -7.89 -9.38 -2.06
C VAL A 111 -6.96 -9.14 -3.24
N ASP A 112 -5.66 -9.02 -2.99
CA ASP A 112 -4.69 -8.73 -4.06
C ASP A 112 -4.26 -9.98 -4.84
N VAL A 113 -4.56 -11.17 -4.31
CA VAL A 113 -4.26 -12.47 -4.93
C VAL A 113 -5.58 -13.14 -5.33
N MET A 114 -5.98 -12.95 -6.59
CA MET A 114 -7.27 -13.43 -7.10
C MET A 114 -7.14 -14.43 -8.27
N ASN A 115 -6.02 -14.46 -8.96
CA ASN A 115 -5.85 -15.21 -10.20
C ASN A 115 -4.41 -15.72 -10.36
N HIS A 116 -4.14 -16.43 -11.44
CA HIS A 116 -2.82 -17.01 -11.72
C HIS A 116 -1.70 -15.95 -11.82
N GLU A 117 -1.99 -14.78 -12.37
CA GLU A 117 -0.99 -13.71 -12.55
C GLU A 117 -0.55 -13.13 -11.21
N THR A 118 -1.48 -13.00 -10.26
CA THR A 118 -1.22 -12.45 -8.92
C THR A 118 -0.85 -13.51 -7.89
N ALA A 119 -0.96 -14.81 -8.24
CA ALA A 119 -0.75 -15.93 -7.30
C ALA A 119 0.65 -15.98 -6.67
N ARG A 120 1.65 -15.32 -7.28
CA ARG A 120 3.02 -15.27 -6.75
C ARG A 120 3.22 -14.27 -5.62
N ARG A 121 2.29 -13.33 -5.38
CA ARG A 121 2.39 -12.33 -4.33
C ARG A 121 2.28 -12.96 -2.96
N PHE A 122 3.15 -12.59 -2.02
CA PHE A 122 3.10 -13.10 -0.66
C PHE A 122 3.19 -12.02 0.44
N LEU A 123 3.62 -10.80 0.10
CA LEU A 123 3.67 -9.67 1.03
C LEU A 123 3.36 -8.36 0.31
N ALA A 124 2.45 -7.56 0.86
CA ALA A 124 2.10 -6.23 0.39
C ALA A 124 2.79 -5.15 1.22
N PHE A 125 3.11 -4.02 0.58
CA PHE A 125 3.70 -2.81 1.18
C PHE A 125 2.89 -1.59 0.79
N PHE A 126 2.45 -0.80 1.77
CA PHE A 126 1.79 0.49 1.56
C PHE A 126 2.51 1.54 2.42
N ILE A 127 3.18 2.53 1.80
CA ILE A 127 3.70 3.69 2.51
C ILE A 127 2.77 4.87 2.24
N TYR A 128 2.08 5.34 3.29
CA TYR A 128 1.29 6.56 3.22
C TYR A 128 2.22 7.77 3.22
N VAL A 129 2.04 8.66 2.25
CA VAL A 129 2.96 9.80 2.03
C VAL A 129 2.47 11.07 2.72
N ASN A 130 1.18 11.11 3.10
CA ASN A 130 0.60 12.22 3.84
C ASN A 130 -0.37 11.76 4.93
N ASP A 131 -0.74 12.69 5.81
CA ASP A 131 -1.81 12.51 6.76
C ASP A 131 -3.17 12.73 6.09
N VAL A 132 -4.17 11.91 6.42
CA VAL A 132 -5.58 12.12 6.09
C VAL A 132 -6.36 11.99 7.40
N GLU A 133 -6.92 13.09 7.89
CA GLU A 133 -7.56 13.16 9.21
C GLU A 133 -8.90 12.40 9.24
N GLU A 134 -9.67 12.45 8.14
CA GLU A 134 -10.96 11.81 8.00
C GLU A 134 -11.03 11.00 6.70
N GLY A 135 -11.37 9.73 6.81
CA GLY A 135 -11.38 8.77 5.70
C GLY A 135 -9.98 8.32 5.28
N GLY A 136 -9.88 7.67 4.13
CA GLY A 136 -8.62 7.25 3.53
C GLY A 136 -7.91 6.07 4.20
N GLU A 137 -8.49 5.46 5.22
CA GLU A 137 -7.91 4.30 5.91
C GLU A 137 -7.81 3.08 4.99
N THR A 138 -6.88 2.19 5.29
CA THR A 138 -6.96 0.79 4.84
C THR A 138 -7.74 0.02 5.90
N GLU A 139 -8.90 -0.52 5.51
CA GLU A 139 -9.79 -1.31 6.38
C GLU A 139 -9.63 -2.80 6.08
N PHE A 140 -9.42 -3.61 7.13
CA PHE A 140 -9.48 -5.06 7.04
C PHE A 140 -10.89 -5.52 7.45
N VAL A 141 -11.72 -5.83 6.45
CA VAL A 141 -13.17 -6.02 6.61
C VAL A 141 -13.50 -7.22 7.51
N ASN A 142 -12.73 -8.29 7.41
CA ASN A 142 -12.95 -9.54 8.16
C ASN A 142 -12.08 -9.67 9.41
N ILE A 143 -11.32 -8.64 9.78
CA ILE A 143 -10.45 -8.63 10.97
C ILE A 143 -10.89 -7.50 11.88
N ASN A 144 -11.28 -7.84 13.11
CA ASN A 144 -11.77 -6.89 14.08
C ASN A 144 -10.65 -6.34 14.99
N LYS A 145 -10.86 -5.14 15.50
CA LYS A 145 -10.06 -4.63 16.63
C LYS A 145 -10.20 -5.58 17.80
N PRO A 146 -9.12 -5.86 18.55
CA PRO A 146 -9.14 -6.77 19.67
C PRO A 146 -10.27 -6.47 20.66
N GLY A 147 -11.08 -7.49 20.98
CA GLY A 147 -12.19 -7.38 21.92
C GLY A 147 -13.41 -6.61 21.42
N THR A 148 -13.53 -6.37 20.12
CA THR A 148 -14.65 -5.65 19.51
C THR A 148 -15.19 -6.37 18.27
N TYR A 149 -16.30 -5.88 17.72
CA TYR A 149 -16.82 -6.26 16.39
C TYR A 149 -16.59 -5.18 15.33
N ILE A 150 -15.66 -4.24 15.60
CA ILE A 150 -15.33 -3.12 14.70
C ILE A 150 -14.17 -3.56 13.80
N PRO A 151 -14.27 -3.42 12.46
CA PRO A 151 -13.19 -3.73 11.54
C PRO A 151 -11.89 -3.01 11.91
N TYR A 152 -10.76 -3.70 11.72
CA TYR A 152 -9.46 -3.11 11.95
C TYR A 152 -9.11 -2.15 10.82
N LYS A 153 -8.80 -0.90 11.17
CA LYS A 153 -8.43 0.16 10.24
C LYS A 153 -7.04 0.68 10.53
N VAL A 154 -6.31 0.95 9.47
CA VAL A 154 -5.00 1.62 9.51
C VAL A 154 -5.16 3.01 8.90
N GLN A 155 -5.00 4.04 9.74
CA GLN A 155 -5.08 5.43 9.33
C GLN A 155 -3.96 5.78 8.36
N ALA A 156 -4.28 6.52 7.29
CA ALA A 156 -3.30 7.13 6.42
C ALA A 156 -2.54 8.21 7.20
N LYS A 157 -1.27 7.92 7.51
CA LYS A 157 -0.40 8.80 8.28
C LYS A 157 0.94 8.93 7.57
N ARG A 158 1.42 10.16 7.43
CA ARG A 158 2.69 10.47 6.78
C ARG A 158 3.85 9.62 7.30
N GLY A 159 4.58 9.01 6.37
CA GLY A 159 5.71 8.15 6.68
C GLY A 159 5.35 6.82 7.33
N ARG A 160 4.07 6.41 7.31
CA ARG A 160 3.61 5.12 7.85
C ARG A 160 3.69 4.04 6.78
N LEU A 161 4.32 2.92 7.11
CA LEU A 161 4.34 1.69 6.33
C LEU A 161 3.37 0.68 6.93
N LEU A 162 2.48 0.14 6.10
CA LEU A 162 1.63 -1.01 6.38
C LEU A 162 2.14 -2.21 5.60
N MET A 163 2.33 -3.35 6.27
CA MET A 163 2.73 -4.62 5.66
C MET A 163 1.79 -5.74 6.09
N PHE A 164 1.36 -6.56 5.12
CA PHE A 164 0.48 -7.72 5.37
C PHE A 164 0.53 -8.72 4.20
N PRO A 165 0.18 -10.01 4.41
CA PRO A 165 0.03 -10.96 3.32
C PRO A 165 -1.18 -10.59 2.45
N PRO A 166 -1.08 -10.56 1.10
CA PRO A 166 -2.14 -10.08 0.21
C PRO A 166 -3.18 -11.15 -0.16
N THR A 167 -3.35 -12.18 0.66
CA THR A 167 -4.18 -13.36 0.41
C THR A 167 -5.58 -13.21 0.97
N TRP A 168 -6.46 -14.19 0.70
CA TRP A 168 -7.89 -14.18 1.03
C TRP A 168 -8.21 -13.97 2.53
N GLN A 169 -7.27 -14.25 3.44
CA GLN A 169 -7.44 -13.99 4.87
C GLN A 169 -7.45 -12.48 5.18
N TYR A 170 -6.87 -11.67 4.31
CA TYR A 170 -6.70 -10.23 4.49
C TYR A 170 -7.57 -9.45 3.50
N TYR A 171 -8.88 -9.74 3.54
CA TYR A 171 -9.88 -9.03 2.76
C TYR A 171 -9.94 -7.57 3.22
N HIS A 172 -9.60 -6.64 2.35
CA HIS A 172 -9.37 -5.26 2.73
C HIS A 172 -9.88 -4.25 1.70
N ALA A 173 -10.04 -3.01 2.14
CA ALA A 173 -10.49 -1.88 1.33
C ALA A 173 -9.60 -0.66 1.54
N GLY A 174 -9.43 0.14 0.50
CA GLY A 174 -8.92 1.50 0.59
C GLY A 174 -10.08 2.48 0.67
N LEU A 175 -10.41 2.94 1.87
CA LEU A 175 -11.55 3.83 2.07
C LEU A 175 -11.33 5.19 1.40
N LYS A 176 -12.43 5.79 0.96
CA LYS A 176 -12.48 7.14 0.40
C LYS A 176 -11.86 8.16 1.35
N PRO A 177 -10.89 9.00 0.91
CA PRO A 177 -10.43 10.12 1.72
C PRO A 177 -11.50 11.22 1.75
N VAL A 178 -11.67 11.88 2.91
CA VAL A 178 -12.69 12.92 3.13
C VAL A 178 -12.03 14.28 3.39
N SER A 179 -11.07 14.35 4.29
CA SER A 179 -10.45 15.62 4.71
C SER A 179 -9.39 16.16 3.75
N GLY A 180 -9.02 15.42 2.72
CA GLY A 180 -8.01 15.80 1.74
C GLY A 180 -7.55 14.61 0.89
N MET A 181 -6.73 14.86 -0.11
CA MET A 181 -6.18 13.82 -0.98
C MET A 181 -5.32 12.84 -0.19
N LYS A 182 -5.32 11.57 -0.60
CA LYS A 182 -4.44 10.54 -0.06
C LYS A 182 -3.39 10.15 -1.09
N TYR A 183 -2.13 10.13 -0.67
CA TYR A 183 -1.01 9.64 -1.47
C TYR A 183 -0.38 8.42 -0.80
N LEU A 184 -0.08 7.41 -1.59
CA LEU A 184 0.63 6.23 -1.10
C LEU A 184 1.55 5.62 -2.16
N LEU A 185 2.66 5.04 -1.70
CA LEU A 185 3.51 4.13 -2.47
C LEU A 185 3.10 2.69 -2.19
N HIS A 186 3.03 1.88 -3.23
CA HIS A 186 2.51 0.52 -3.16
C HIS A 186 3.32 -0.45 -4.00
N SER A 187 3.63 -1.61 -3.43
CA SER A 187 4.27 -2.74 -4.12
C SER A 187 4.00 -4.07 -3.41
N TYR A 188 4.49 -5.16 -3.99
CA TYR A 188 4.43 -6.50 -3.43
C TYR A 188 5.79 -7.20 -3.50
N CYS A 189 6.05 -8.10 -2.53
CA CYS A 189 6.98 -9.21 -2.77
C CYS A 189 6.27 -10.34 -3.50
N HIS A 190 6.98 -10.96 -4.44
CA HIS A 190 6.52 -12.15 -5.15
C HIS A 190 7.60 -13.25 -5.17
N TYR A 191 7.18 -14.50 -5.25
CA TYR A 191 8.08 -15.62 -5.50
C TYR A 191 8.78 -15.44 -6.86
N ALA A 192 10.11 -15.68 -6.90
CA ALA A 192 10.94 -15.64 -8.10
C ALA A 192 11.18 -17.02 -8.68
#